data_b86fc796f1d4cd575b1d8086d6d6a6b7
#
_entry.id   b86fc796f1d4cd575b1d8086d6d6a6b7
#
_cell.length_a   1.000
_cell.length_b   1.000
_cell.length_c   1.000
_cell.angle_alpha   90.00
_cell.angle_beta   90.00
_cell.angle_gamma   90.00
#
_symmetry.space_group_name_H-M   'P 1'
#
loop_
_entity.id
_entity.type
_entity.pdbx_description
1 polymer ?
#
loop_
_entity_poly.entity_id
_entity_poly.type
_entity_poly.pdbx_seq_one_letter_code
_entity_poly.pdbx_strand_id
1 'polypeptide(L)'
;MAFLIKSALVATLDRTAIELTDLRVEGGRVRERGARLEPRPGEEVVDIGGRLVMPGMVCGHTHLYSALARGMPAPPRAPLNFREILELVWWRLDLALDEETIYWSAMAGAVDAARAGATCLIDHHASPSHITGSLNIVREAIEKVGLRGVLCYEVTDRGGEQKRDEGLEENRAFLESIKSSPADESRSLFRGMVGAHASFTLSDRSLGACSELMRDYDAGIHIHVAEDLCDVEDARSKYGTGVVERLERFGALNDRSILAHGVHLSDRDIEIARGRGVWFAHNPRSNMNNQVGYAPIVKFGDRVLLGTDGIGADMFEEARAAFFKGRDENTGLGAGDWVNVLANNQRFASNAFNVDLGSLAAGAAADLIVLDYRSPTPLTADNLAWHLAFGLSSASVTSVMVDGKFIIKDGRSPLDNEEVYGRIRKASEKLWGRLESGEF
;
A
#
# COMPACT_ATOMS: atom_id res chain seq x y z
N MET A 1 -24.08 4.32 -11.88
CA MET A 1 -23.76 4.78 -13.25
C MET A 1 -23.35 3.59 -14.06
N ALA A 2 -23.66 3.59 -15.37
CA ALA A 2 -23.18 2.57 -16.29
C ALA A 2 -22.32 3.22 -17.37
N PHE A 3 -21.20 2.57 -17.70
CA PHE A 3 -20.26 3.03 -18.73
C PHE A 3 -20.05 1.94 -19.77
N LEU A 4 -19.92 2.34 -21.01
CA LEU A 4 -19.35 1.53 -22.07
C LEU A 4 -18.00 2.14 -22.48
N ILE A 5 -16.91 1.52 -22.03
CA ILE A 5 -15.55 1.90 -22.40
C ILE A 5 -15.22 1.18 -23.70
N LYS A 6 -15.00 1.95 -24.77
CA LYS A 6 -14.76 1.43 -26.11
C LYS A 6 -13.29 1.52 -26.51
N SER A 7 -12.88 0.63 -27.38
CA SER A 7 -11.55 0.63 -28.01
C SER A 7 -10.42 0.59 -26.99
N ALA A 8 -10.56 -0.17 -25.90
CA ALA A 8 -9.54 -0.31 -24.86
C ALA A 8 -8.50 -1.37 -25.24
N LEU A 9 -7.22 -1.01 -25.28
CA LEU A 9 -6.14 -1.99 -25.33
C LEU A 9 -5.88 -2.52 -23.91
N VAL A 10 -6.59 -3.55 -23.50
CA VAL A 10 -6.53 -4.07 -22.12
C VAL A 10 -5.31 -4.94 -21.94
N ALA A 11 -4.45 -4.57 -20.99
CA ALA A 11 -3.30 -5.37 -20.53
C ALA A 11 -3.50 -5.79 -19.07
N THR A 12 -3.41 -7.10 -18.78
CA THR A 12 -3.46 -7.66 -17.42
C THR A 12 -2.09 -8.13 -16.97
N LEU A 13 -1.84 -8.10 -15.65
CA LEU A 13 -0.57 -8.50 -15.05
C LEU A 13 -0.56 -9.98 -14.67
N ASP A 14 -1.64 -10.48 -14.09
CA ASP A 14 -1.81 -11.91 -13.84
C ASP A 14 -2.15 -12.60 -15.16
N ARG A 15 -1.36 -13.60 -15.55
CA ARG A 15 -1.45 -14.23 -16.88
C ARG A 15 -1.41 -13.17 -17.97
N THR A 16 -0.27 -12.49 -18.06
CA THR A 16 -0.03 -11.36 -18.96
C THR A 16 -0.74 -11.56 -20.31
N ALA A 17 -1.71 -10.70 -20.59
CA ALA A 17 -2.48 -10.73 -21.84
C ALA A 17 -2.68 -9.28 -22.32
N ILE A 18 -2.68 -9.09 -23.64
CA ILE A 18 -3.02 -7.80 -24.26
C ILE A 18 -4.08 -8.04 -25.32
N GLU A 19 -5.21 -7.33 -25.22
CA GLU A 19 -6.35 -7.49 -26.11
C GLU A 19 -7.04 -6.14 -26.37
N LEU A 20 -7.33 -5.85 -27.63
CA LEU A 20 -8.20 -4.72 -27.99
C LEU A 20 -9.66 -5.14 -27.81
N THR A 21 -10.37 -4.51 -26.87
CA THR A 21 -11.71 -4.94 -26.45
C THR A 21 -12.52 -3.77 -25.90
N ASP A 22 -13.83 -3.93 -25.78
CA ASP A 22 -14.71 -3.00 -25.06
C ASP A 22 -15.04 -3.56 -23.67
N LEU A 23 -15.26 -2.69 -22.69
CA LEU A 23 -15.64 -3.02 -21.32
C LEU A 23 -16.96 -2.34 -20.98
N ARG A 24 -17.97 -3.11 -20.57
CA ARG A 24 -19.19 -2.55 -19.97
C ARG A 24 -19.06 -2.59 -18.47
N VAL A 25 -19.19 -1.44 -17.82
CA VAL A 25 -19.10 -1.26 -16.38
C VAL A 25 -20.45 -0.84 -15.81
N GLU A 26 -20.93 -1.57 -14.81
CA GLU A 26 -22.17 -1.26 -14.10
C GLU A 26 -22.10 -1.76 -12.65
N GLY A 27 -22.56 -0.95 -11.70
CA GLY A 27 -22.60 -1.34 -10.29
C GLY A 27 -21.23 -1.65 -9.69
N GLY A 28 -20.18 -0.95 -10.13
CA GLY A 28 -18.81 -1.17 -9.64
C GLY A 28 -18.07 -2.35 -10.27
N ARG A 29 -18.70 -3.04 -11.24
CA ARG A 29 -18.14 -4.27 -11.83
C ARG A 29 -18.03 -4.15 -13.34
N VAL A 30 -17.06 -4.86 -13.90
CA VAL A 30 -17.06 -5.20 -15.32
C VAL A 30 -18.16 -6.22 -15.55
N ARG A 31 -19.22 -5.84 -16.26
CA ARG A 31 -20.36 -6.72 -16.56
C ARG A 31 -20.15 -7.54 -17.81
N GLU A 32 -19.47 -6.96 -18.79
CA GLU A 32 -19.25 -7.58 -20.08
C GLU A 32 -17.91 -7.10 -20.64
N ARG A 33 -17.19 -7.99 -21.30
CA ARG A 33 -15.98 -7.72 -22.07
C ARG A 33 -16.13 -8.36 -23.44
N GLY A 34 -15.91 -7.61 -24.51
CA GLY A 34 -16.06 -8.12 -25.87
C GLY A 34 -15.56 -7.15 -26.93
N ALA A 35 -15.23 -7.68 -28.12
CA ALA A 35 -14.56 -6.92 -29.17
C ALA A 35 -15.39 -5.75 -29.74
N ARG A 36 -16.73 -5.83 -29.70
CA ARG A 36 -17.65 -4.80 -30.21
C ARG A 36 -18.96 -4.85 -29.44
N LEU A 37 -19.03 -4.09 -28.35
CA LEU A 37 -20.25 -3.98 -27.57
C LEU A 37 -21.10 -2.82 -28.08
N GLU A 38 -22.40 -3.07 -28.29
CA GLU A 38 -23.32 -2.00 -28.65
C GLU A 38 -23.77 -1.22 -27.42
N PRO A 39 -23.84 0.14 -27.51
CA PRO A 39 -24.33 0.96 -26.41
C PRO A 39 -25.77 0.60 -26.03
N ARG A 40 -26.05 0.63 -24.72
CA ARG A 40 -27.41 0.45 -24.17
C ARG A 40 -28.00 1.78 -23.73
N PRO A 41 -29.32 1.94 -23.69
CA PRO A 41 -29.95 3.15 -23.17
C PRO A 41 -29.46 3.48 -21.75
N GLY A 42 -29.03 4.71 -21.53
CA GLY A 42 -28.56 5.21 -20.24
C GLY A 42 -27.09 4.92 -19.91
N GLU A 43 -26.34 4.27 -20.81
CA GLU A 43 -24.89 4.11 -20.67
C GLU A 43 -24.16 5.37 -21.17
N GLU A 44 -23.14 5.82 -20.41
CA GLU A 44 -22.17 6.78 -20.89
C GLU A 44 -21.10 6.07 -21.72
N VAL A 45 -20.98 6.46 -22.99
CA VAL A 45 -19.96 5.88 -23.89
C VAL A 45 -18.67 6.67 -23.76
N VAL A 46 -17.59 5.99 -23.38
CA VAL A 46 -16.24 6.57 -23.26
C VAL A 46 -15.32 5.87 -24.24
N ASP A 47 -15.05 6.49 -25.38
CA ASP A 47 -14.12 5.94 -26.37
C ASP A 47 -12.67 6.28 -25.97
N ILE A 48 -11.88 5.25 -25.71
CA ILE A 48 -10.48 5.38 -25.28
C ILE A 48 -9.53 5.46 -26.47
N GLY A 49 -9.97 5.16 -27.68
CA GLY A 49 -9.18 5.33 -28.91
C GLY A 49 -7.93 4.45 -28.98
N GLY A 50 -7.96 3.23 -28.47
CA GLY A 50 -6.82 2.31 -28.48
C GLY A 50 -5.78 2.55 -27.39
N ARG A 51 -6.03 3.45 -26.43
CA ARG A 51 -5.13 3.68 -25.29
C ARG A 51 -5.05 2.42 -24.41
N LEU A 52 -3.92 2.27 -23.75
CA LEU A 52 -3.68 1.16 -22.84
C LEU A 52 -4.57 1.27 -21.59
N VAL A 53 -5.22 0.17 -21.24
CA VAL A 53 -6.01 0.02 -20.01
C VAL A 53 -5.42 -1.11 -19.18
N MET A 54 -5.14 -0.85 -17.91
CA MET A 54 -4.63 -1.84 -16.99
C MET A 54 -5.53 -1.88 -15.74
N PRO A 55 -5.58 -3.01 -15.01
CA PRO A 55 -6.09 -2.98 -13.65
C PRO A 55 -5.39 -1.91 -12.83
N GLY A 56 -6.10 -1.30 -11.88
CA GLY A 56 -5.51 -0.30 -11.00
C GLY A 56 -4.34 -0.85 -10.20
N MET A 57 -3.37 -0.01 -9.90
CA MET A 57 -2.23 -0.38 -9.09
C MET A 57 -2.62 -0.49 -7.61
N VAL A 58 -2.05 -1.47 -6.93
CA VAL A 58 -2.20 -1.67 -5.49
C VAL A 58 -0.85 -1.42 -4.83
N CYS A 59 -0.78 -0.53 -3.84
CA CYS A 59 0.42 -0.36 -3.02
C CYS A 59 0.38 -1.33 -1.85
N GLY A 60 1.34 -2.25 -1.78
CA GLY A 60 1.36 -3.37 -0.82
C GLY A 60 1.77 -3.00 0.61
N HIS A 61 2.33 -1.82 0.81
CA HIS A 61 2.72 -1.24 2.11
C HIS A 61 3.05 0.24 1.93
N THR A 62 2.42 1.09 2.71
CA THR A 62 2.69 2.54 2.70
C THR A 62 2.34 3.17 4.05
N HIS A 63 2.82 4.41 4.25
CA HIS A 63 2.55 5.24 5.42
C HIS A 63 2.03 6.61 4.98
N LEU A 64 0.73 6.78 4.93
CA LEU A 64 0.14 8.07 4.53
C LEU A 64 0.43 9.19 5.52
N TYR A 65 0.70 8.86 6.79
CA TYR A 65 1.05 9.87 7.79
C TYR A 65 2.34 10.64 7.46
N SER A 66 3.21 10.07 6.62
CA SER A 66 4.49 10.66 6.24
C SER A 66 4.44 11.53 4.97
N ALA A 67 3.28 11.69 4.33
CA ALA A 67 3.20 12.40 3.06
C ALA A 67 3.62 13.89 3.17
N LEU A 68 3.41 14.51 4.35
CA LEU A 68 3.86 15.88 4.64
C LEU A 68 5.33 15.98 5.06
N ALA A 69 6.06 14.87 5.10
CA ALA A 69 7.51 14.89 5.34
C ALA A 69 8.31 15.38 4.13
N ARG A 70 7.68 15.45 2.97
CA ARG A 70 8.34 15.93 1.74
C ARG A 70 8.79 17.39 1.89
N GLY A 71 10.12 17.59 1.97
CA GLY A 71 10.71 18.90 2.15
C GLY A 71 10.68 19.43 3.60
N MET A 72 10.35 18.61 4.60
CA MET A 72 10.36 18.99 5.99
C MET A 72 11.74 19.45 6.46
N PRO A 73 11.82 20.27 7.55
CA PRO A 73 13.09 20.68 8.15
C PRO A 73 13.98 19.49 8.49
N ALA A 74 15.28 19.68 8.31
CA ALA A 74 16.26 18.64 8.65
C ALA A 74 16.18 18.32 10.17
N PRO A 75 16.48 17.06 10.56
CA PRO A 75 16.57 16.69 11.95
C PRO A 75 17.69 17.49 12.65
N PRO A 76 17.70 17.57 14.00
CA PRO A 76 18.68 18.36 14.74
C PRO A 76 20.15 18.02 14.44
N ARG A 77 20.40 16.80 14.01
CA ARG A 77 21.67 16.31 13.47
C ARG A 77 21.45 15.20 12.45
N ALA A 78 22.44 14.93 11.62
CA ALA A 78 22.37 13.79 10.70
C ALA A 78 22.32 12.47 11.49
N PRO A 79 21.38 11.55 11.15
CA PRO A 79 21.36 10.20 11.71
C PRO A 79 22.63 9.41 11.28
N LEU A 80 23.19 8.62 12.21
CA LEU A 80 24.38 7.82 11.98
C LEU A 80 24.07 6.35 11.63
N ASN A 81 22.85 5.89 11.92
CA ASN A 81 22.38 4.53 11.70
C ASN A 81 20.85 4.53 11.60
N PHE A 82 20.28 3.37 11.25
CA PHE A 82 18.84 3.20 11.07
C PHE A 82 18.04 3.58 12.33
N ARG A 83 18.48 3.14 13.51
CA ARG A 83 17.78 3.48 14.77
C ARG A 83 17.69 4.98 14.98
N GLU A 84 18.75 5.73 14.67
CA GLU A 84 18.71 7.19 14.72
C GLU A 84 17.84 7.82 13.63
N ILE A 85 17.70 7.17 12.46
CA ILE A 85 16.70 7.60 11.46
C ILE A 85 15.29 7.51 12.07
N LEU A 86 14.97 6.41 12.76
CA LEU A 86 13.70 6.30 13.47
C LEU A 86 13.55 7.38 14.56
N GLU A 87 14.52 7.51 15.45
CA GLU A 87 14.46 8.40 16.62
C GLU A 87 14.46 9.89 16.24
N LEU A 88 15.24 10.29 15.23
CA LEU A 88 15.44 11.70 14.86
C LEU A 88 14.50 12.18 13.76
N VAL A 89 13.92 11.28 12.97
CA VAL A 89 13.06 11.61 11.84
C VAL A 89 11.66 11.08 12.05
N TRP A 90 11.45 9.76 11.94
CA TRP A 90 10.12 9.18 11.85
C TRP A 90 9.33 9.24 13.15
N TRP A 91 9.96 8.92 14.31
CA TRP A 91 9.28 9.00 15.61
C TRP A 91 9.05 10.43 16.10
N ARG A 92 9.78 11.41 15.57
CA ARG A 92 9.46 12.81 15.79
C ARG A 92 8.28 13.27 14.92
N LEU A 93 8.25 12.79 13.68
CA LEU A 93 7.16 13.09 12.77
C LEU A 93 5.83 12.53 13.29
N ASP A 94 5.80 11.24 13.69
CA ASP A 94 4.59 10.59 14.17
C ASP A 94 4.04 11.22 15.47
N LEU A 95 4.95 11.63 16.38
CA LEU A 95 4.60 12.38 17.60
C LEU A 95 4.06 13.79 17.30
N ALA A 96 4.53 14.44 16.25
CA ALA A 96 4.11 15.80 15.89
C ALA A 96 2.72 15.85 15.22
N LEU A 97 2.13 14.72 14.85
CA LEU A 97 0.81 14.64 14.21
C LEU A 97 -0.32 14.99 15.18
N ASP A 98 -1.32 15.69 14.67
CA ASP A 98 -2.63 15.91 15.27
C ASP A 98 -3.74 15.58 14.27
N GLU A 99 -5.00 15.68 14.67
CA GLU A 99 -6.16 15.36 13.86
C GLU A 99 -6.11 16.00 12.46
N GLU A 100 -5.84 17.32 12.40
CA GLU A 100 -5.79 18.08 11.14
C GLU A 100 -4.63 17.61 10.24
N THR A 101 -3.45 17.42 10.83
CA THR A 101 -2.26 17.03 10.06
C THR A 101 -2.30 15.56 9.63
N ILE A 102 -2.94 14.66 10.39
CA ILE A 102 -3.25 13.29 9.97
C ILE A 102 -4.15 13.33 8.72
N TYR A 103 -5.25 14.07 8.77
CA TYR A 103 -6.19 14.16 7.65
C TYR A 103 -5.51 14.68 6.38
N TRP A 104 -4.78 15.81 6.47
CA TRP A 104 -4.18 16.42 5.30
C TRP A 104 -2.94 15.68 4.79
N SER A 105 -2.22 14.96 5.66
CA SER A 105 -1.17 14.03 5.23
C SER A 105 -1.75 12.86 4.45
N ALA A 106 -2.79 12.22 4.98
CA ALA A 106 -3.50 11.15 4.28
C ALA A 106 -4.12 11.63 2.97
N MET A 107 -4.70 12.83 2.93
CA MET A 107 -5.24 13.45 1.72
C MET A 107 -4.15 13.67 0.66
N ALA A 108 -3.01 14.23 1.05
CA ALA A 108 -1.88 14.47 0.15
C ALA A 108 -1.37 13.17 -0.46
N GLY A 109 -1.11 12.16 0.39
CA GLY A 109 -0.64 10.85 -0.07
C GLY A 109 -1.65 10.12 -0.95
N ALA A 110 -2.94 10.19 -0.62
CA ALA A 110 -4.00 9.55 -1.41
C ALA A 110 -4.21 10.22 -2.77
N VAL A 111 -4.16 11.56 -2.85
CA VAL A 111 -4.25 12.30 -4.14
C VAL A 111 -3.04 11.95 -5.02
N ASP A 112 -1.83 11.97 -4.47
CA ASP A 112 -0.61 11.60 -5.20
C ASP A 112 -0.67 10.13 -5.68
N ALA A 113 -1.11 9.21 -4.84
CA ALA A 113 -1.30 7.80 -5.19
C ALA A 113 -2.31 7.62 -6.34
N ALA A 114 -3.47 8.30 -6.26
CA ALA A 114 -4.48 8.25 -7.32
C ALA A 114 -3.89 8.77 -8.64
N ARG A 115 -3.14 9.88 -8.63
CA ARG A 115 -2.47 10.43 -9.83
C ARG A 115 -1.44 9.45 -10.40
N ALA A 116 -0.79 8.67 -9.55
CA ALA A 116 0.14 7.62 -9.97
C ALA A 116 -0.56 6.34 -10.45
N GLY A 117 -1.91 6.29 -10.43
CA GLY A 117 -2.67 5.13 -10.90
C GLY A 117 -2.95 4.07 -9.82
N ALA A 118 -2.69 4.37 -8.55
CA ALA A 118 -3.12 3.49 -7.48
C ALA A 118 -4.64 3.55 -7.31
N THR A 119 -5.25 2.38 -7.06
CA THR A 119 -6.68 2.24 -6.76
C THR A 119 -6.91 1.67 -5.36
N CYS A 120 -5.86 1.09 -4.75
CA CYS A 120 -5.90 0.52 -3.42
C CYS A 120 -4.58 0.78 -2.68
N LEU A 121 -4.69 1.18 -1.41
CA LEU A 121 -3.56 1.42 -0.52
C LEU A 121 -3.63 0.48 0.70
N ILE A 122 -2.53 -0.15 1.05
CA ILE A 122 -2.38 -0.91 2.29
C ILE A 122 -1.55 -0.03 3.23
N ASP A 123 -2.25 0.73 4.07
CA ASP A 123 -1.66 1.77 4.92
C ASP A 123 -1.37 1.27 6.32
N HIS A 124 -0.21 1.64 6.84
CA HIS A 124 0.25 1.34 8.19
C HIS A 124 0.41 2.67 8.94
N HIS A 125 -0.58 3.04 9.76
CA HIS A 125 -0.70 4.36 10.36
C HIS A 125 -0.06 4.45 11.74
N ALA A 126 0.64 5.55 12.02
CA ALA A 126 1.20 5.90 13.32
C ALA A 126 0.94 7.38 13.66
N SER A 127 0.40 7.63 14.85
CA SER A 127 0.17 8.97 15.41
C SER A 127 0.06 8.91 16.94
N PRO A 128 1.18 8.70 17.68
CA PRO A 128 1.12 8.45 19.13
C PRO A 128 0.53 9.59 19.95
N SER A 129 0.52 10.82 19.44
CA SER A 129 -0.11 11.98 20.09
C SER A 129 -1.62 12.08 19.82
N HIS A 130 -2.14 11.35 18.82
CA HIS A 130 -3.56 11.31 18.48
C HIS A 130 -3.93 9.91 17.97
N ILE A 131 -4.12 8.96 18.88
CA ILE A 131 -4.36 7.54 18.54
C ILE A 131 -5.85 7.30 18.25
N THR A 132 -6.70 7.57 19.24
CA THR A 132 -8.13 7.26 19.18
C THR A 132 -8.82 7.98 18.02
N GLY A 133 -9.43 7.23 17.12
CA GLY A 133 -10.13 7.74 15.94
C GLY A 133 -9.24 8.04 14.74
N SER A 134 -7.92 7.88 14.84
CA SER A 134 -6.97 8.23 13.76
C SER A 134 -7.19 7.41 12.48
N LEU A 135 -7.53 6.13 12.58
CA LEU A 135 -7.83 5.31 11.41
C LEU A 135 -9.10 5.77 10.68
N ASN A 136 -10.10 6.30 11.40
CA ASN A 136 -11.28 6.89 10.76
C ASN A 136 -10.94 8.19 10.04
N ILE A 137 -10.01 9.01 10.58
CA ILE A 137 -9.52 10.22 9.92
C ILE A 137 -8.79 9.87 8.62
N VAL A 138 -7.89 8.87 8.64
CA VAL A 138 -7.20 8.36 7.45
C VAL A 138 -8.21 7.80 6.45
N ARG A 139 -9.17 6.98 6.93
CA ARG A 139 -10.26 6.45 6.10
C ARG A 139 -11.03 7.56 5.39
N GLU A 140 -11.43 8.61 6.10
CA GLU A 140 -12.19 9.73 5.54
C GLU A 140 -11.42 10.42 4.39
N ALA A 141 -10.12 10.63 4.56
CA ALA A 141 -9.28 11.23 3.53
C ALA A 141 -9.19 10.33 2.28
N ILE A 142 -8.94 9.03 2.45
CA ILE A 142 -8.86 8.06 1.35
C ILE A 142 -10.23 7.92 0.64
N GLU A 143 -11.33 7.85 1.40
CA GLU A 143 -12.70 7.76 0.89
C GLU A 143 -13.08 9.00 0.09
N LYS A 144 -12.64 10.18 0.54
CA LYS A 144 -12.85 11.45 -0.17
C LYS A 144 -12.19 11.47 -1.54
N VAL A 145 -11.02 10.86 -1.67
CA VAL A 145 -10.33 10.66 -2.96
C VAL A 145 -11.03 9.58 -3.79
N GLY A 146 -11.65 8.59 -3.15
CA GLY A 146 -12.37 7.49 -3.78
C GLY A 146 -11.51 6.23 -3.98
N LEU A 147 -10.43 6.07 -3.22
CA LEU A 147 -9.57 4.88 -3.26
C LEU A 147 -10.08 3.79 -2.31
N ARG A 148 -9.61 2.56 -2.53
CA ARG A 148 -9.71 1.48 -1.53
C ARG A 148 -8.59 1.61 -0.52
N GLY A 149 -8.86 1.19 0.73
CA GLY A 149 -7.89 1.14 1.81
C GLY A 149 -7.94 -0.14 2.61
N VAL A 150 -6.77 -0.70 2.93
CA VAL A 150 -6.59 -1.70 3.99
C VAL A 150 -5.78 -1.02 5.07
N LEU A 151 -6.37 -0.77 6.24
CA LEU A 151 -5.80 0.11 7.25
C LEU A 151 -5.50 -0.63 8.54
N CYS A 152 -4.45 -0.21 9.24
CA CYS A 152 -4.14 -0.63 10.60
C CYS A 152 -3.40 0.46 11.35
N TYR A 153 -3.52 0.44 12.70
CA TYR A 153 -2.78 1.33 13.59
C TYR A 153 -1.53 0.61 14.12
N GLU A 154 -0.41 1.27 14.12
CA GLU A 154 0.90 0.81 14.58
C GLU A 154 0.99 0.69 16.10
N VAL A 155 0.63 -0.47 16.66
CA VAL A 155 0.81 -0.75 18.10
C VAL A 155 2.29 -0.79 18.45
N THR A 156 2.67 -0.09 19.53
CA THR A 156 4.06 -0.02 20.00
C THR A 156 4.12 0.26 21.49
N ASP A 157 5.15 -0.24 22.18
CA ASP A 157 5.40 0.05 23.60
C ASP A 157 6.23 1.32 23.82
N ARG A 158 6.60 2.05 22.75
CA ARG A 158 7.43 3.29 22.83
C ARG A 158 6.84 4.35 23.75
N GLY A 159 5.52 4.49 23.75
CA GLY A 159 4.79 5.46 24.58
C GLY A 159 4.31 4.92 25.92
N GLY A 160 4.74 3.70 26.31
CA GLY A 160 4.30 3.03 27.53
C GLY A 160 2.98 2.27 27.36
N GLU A 161 2.53 1.64 28.47
CA GLU A 161 1.39 0.74 28.46
C GLU A 161 0.08 1.40 28.02
N GLN A 162 -0.17 2.63 28.45
CA GLN A 162 -1.39 3.35 28.09
C GLN A 162 -1.47 3.54 26.57
N LYS A 163 -0.40 4.02 25.92
CA LYS A 163 -0.38 4.25 24.47
C LYS A 163 -0.49 2.97 23.67
N ARG A 164 0.12 1.89 24.16
CA ARG A 164 -0.05 0.55 23.60
C ARG A 164 -1.52 0.12 23.63
N ASP A 165 -2.18 0.25 24.80
CA ASP A 165 -3.57 -0.18 24.98
C ASP A 165 -4.53 0.70 24.14
N GLU A 166 -4.27 2.01 24.02
CA GLU A 166 -4.97 2.91 23.09
C GLU A 166 -4.81 2.44 21.63
N GLY A 167 -3.60 2.02 21.21
CA GLY A 167 -3.33 1.52 19.85
C GLY A 167 -4.01 0.18 19.56
N LEU A 168 -4.07 -0.72 20.53
CA LEU A 168 -4.83 -1.98 20.44
C LEU A 168 -6.33 -1.68 20.28
N GLU A 169 -6.85 -0.75 21.07
CA GLU A 169 -8.26 -0.35 21.00
C GLU A 169 -8.61 0.34 19.68
N GLU A 170 -7.69 1.15 19.11
CA GLU A 170 -7.90 1.78 17.80
C GLU A 170 -8.02 0.71 16.68
N ASN A 171 -7.14 -0.30 16.67
CA ASN A 171 -7.27 -1.43 15.75
C ASN A 171 -8.61 -2.17 15.96
N ARG A 172 -8.99 -2.43 17.23
CA ARG A 172 -10.25 -3.09 17.58
C ARG A 172 -11.45 -2.31 17.04
N ALA A 173 -11.54 -1.03 17.39
CA ALA A 173 -12.65 -0.16 17.02
C ALA A 173 -12.78 -0.06 15.49
N PHE A 174 -11.66 0.02 14.77
CA PHE A 174 -11.67 0.06 13.31
C PHE A 174 -12.16 -1.26 12.71
N LEU A 175 -11.65 -2.41 13.17
CA LEU A 175 -12.10 -3.74 12.73
C LEU A 175 -13.60 -3.96 13.00
N GLU A 176 -14.10 -3.53 14.15
CA GLU A 176 -15.53 -3.56 14.47
C GLU A 176 -16.36 -2.69 13.52
N SER A 177 -15.88 -1.49 13.20
CA SER A 177 -16.56 -0.57 12.29
C SER A 177 -16.69 -1.13 10.88
N ILE A 178 -15.68 -1.87 10.41
CA ILE A 178 -15.70 -2.56 9.11
C ILE A 178 -16.70 -3.71 9.14
N LYS A 179 -16.69 -4.54 10.18
CA LYS A 179 -17.55 -5.71 10.34
C LYS A 179 -19.04 -5.36 10.49
N SER A 180 -19.34 -4.25 11.16
CA SER A 180 -20.71 -3.78 11.43
C SER A 180 -21.32 -2.94 10.30
N SER A 181 -20.57 -2.66 9.23
CA SER A 181 -21.05 -1.89 8.10
C SER A 181 -22.13 -2.70 7.33
N PRO A 182 -23.41 -2.26 7.29
CA PRO A 182 -24.51 -3.06 6.72
C PRO A 182 -24.54 -3.11 5.19
N ALA A 183 -23.59 -2.49 4.54
CA ALA A 183 -23.49 -2.54 3.09
C ALA A 183 -22.95 -3.92 2.67
N ASP A 184 -23.44 -4.40 1.53
CA ASP A 184 -22.83 -5.50 0.78
C ASP A 184 -21.30 -5.46 0.93
N GLU A 185 -20.74 -6.37 1.74
CA GLU A 185 -19.30 -6.40 2.06
C GLU A 185 -18.42 -6.30 0.81
N SER A 186 -18.93 -6.82 -0.32
CA SER A 186 -18.25 -6.77 -1.61
C SER A 186 -18.14 -5.35 -2.19
N ARG A 187 -18.86 -4.36 -1.66
CA ARG A 187 -18.84 -2.95 -2.10
C ARG A 187 -18.17 -2.00 -1.11
N SER A 188 -17.84 -2.44 0.09
CA SER A 188 -17.06 -1.62 1.02
C SER A 188 -15.65 -1.40 0.45
N LEU A 189 -15.21 -0.15 0.42
CA LEU A 189 -13.88 0.25 -0.05
C LEU A 189 -12.79 0.07 1.02
N PHE A 190 -13.14 -0.38 2.23
CA PHE A 190 -12.19 -0.48 3.33
C PHE A 190 -12.15 -1.87 3.96
N ARG A 191 -10.95 -2.25 4.41
CA ARG A 191 -10.66 -3.43 5.22
C ARG A 191 -9.70 -3.04 6.34
N GLY A 192 -9.62 -3.86 7.37
CA GLY A 192 -8.74 -3.66 8.50
C GLY A 192 -7.77 -4.82 8.68
N MET A 193 -6.60 -4.51 9.25
CA MET A 193 -5.63 -5.47 9.78
C MET A 193 -5.28 -5.10 11.22
N VAL A 194 -4.54 -5.95 11.91
CA VAL A 194 -3.91 -5.59 13.19
C VAL A 194 -2.54 -5.02 12.88
N GLY A 195 -2.31 -3.74 13.18
CA GLY A 195 -1.02 -3.09 12.99
C GLY A 195 -0.11 -3.27 14.20
N ALA A 196 1.17 -3.48 13.95
CA ALA A 196 2.22 -3.49 14.97
C ALA A 196 3.50 -2.90 14.38
N HIS A 197 4.28 -2.14 15.18
CA HIS A 197 5.47 -1.47 14.66
C HIS A 197 6.53 -2.49 14.22
N ALA A 198 7.29 -3.02 15.17
CA ALA A 198 8.36 -3.98 14.93
C ALA A 198 8.62 -4.81 16.18
N SER A 199 9.28 -5.97 16.04
CA SER A 199 9.55 -6.87 17.17
C SER A 199 10.28 -6.17 18.32
N PHE A 200 11.27 -5.34 18.01
CA PHE A 200 12.10 -4.67 19.03
C PHE A 200 11.37 -3.55 19.81
N THR A 201 10.21 -3.12 19.36
CA THR A 201 9.38 -2.11 20.06
C THR A 201 8.14 -2.71 20.73
N LEU A 202 8.06 -4.03 20.82
CA LEU A 202 6.93 -4.75 21.38
C LEU A 202 7.40 -5.73 22.46
N SER A 203 6.73 -5.70 23.61
CA SER A 203 6.84 -6.74 24.63
C SER A 203 6.09 -8.01 24.21
N ASP A 204 6.35 -9.10 24.91
CA ASP A 204 5.60 -10.35 24.73
C ASP A 204 4.11 -10.17 25.04
N ARG A 205 3.77 -9.30 26.02
CA ARG A 205 2.38 -8.93 26.33
C ARG A 205 1.70 -8.25 25.15
N SER A 206 2.39 -7.32 24.50
CA SER A 206 1.88 -6.57 23.35
C SER A 206 1.66 -7.48 22.14
N LEU A 207 2.61 -8.38 21.86
CA LEU A 207 2.46 -9.39 20.79
C LEU A 207 1.30 -10.35 21.07
N GLY A 208 1.16 -10.80 22.34
CA GLY A 208 0.03 -11.63 22.75
C GLY A 208 -1.32 -10.95 22.50
N ALA A 209 -1.44 -9.67 22.87
CA ALA A 209 -2.64 -8.87 22.66
C ALA A 209 -2.95 -8.65 21.16
N CYS A 210 -1.95 -8.36 20.34
CA CYS A 210 -2.12 -8.32 18.88
C CYS A 210 -2.62 -9.65 18.32
N SER A 211 -2.06 -10.77 18.78
CA SER A 211 -2.50 -12.11 18.36
C SER A 211 -3.94 -12.44 18.79
N GLU A 212 -4.38 -11.97 19.96
CA GLU A 212 -5.77 -12.07 20.39
C GLU A 212 -6.71 -11.31 19.45
N LEU A 213 -6.38 -10.06 19.12
CA LEU A 213 -7.15 -9.28 18.12
C LEU A 213 -7.22 -9.97 16.76
N MET A 214 -6.11 -10.54 16.29
CA MET A 214 -6.10 -11.30 15.04
C MET A 214 -7.11 -12.45 15.05
N ARG A 215 -7.18 -13.20 16.15
CA ARG A 215 -8.13 -14.33 16.31
C ARG A 215 -9.58 -13.85 16.41
N ASP A 216 -9.85 -12.79 17.19
CA ASP A 216 -11.19 -12.28 17.45
C ASP A 216 -11.85 -11.72 16.18
N TYR A 217 -11.05 -11.17 15.28
CA TYR A 217 -11.52 -10.53 14.05
C TYR A 217 -11.16 -11.29 12.77
N ASP A 218 -10.55 -12.47 12.86
CA ASP A 218 -10.07 -13.24 11.71
C ASP A 218 -9.18 -12.39 10.78
N ALA A 219 -8.30 -11.57 11.38
CA ALA A 219 -7.44 -10.61 10.70
C ALA A 219 -5.99 -11.12 10.57
N GLY A 220 -5.21 -10.52 9.68
CA GLY A 220 -3.75 -10.65 9.64
C GLY A 220 -3.08 -9.54 10.43
N ILE A 221 -1.81 -9.76 10.82
CA ILE A 221 -0.94 -8.70 11.33
C ILE A 221 -0.21 -8.02 10.18
N HIS A 222 0.01 -6.70 10.28
CA HIS A 222 0.88 -5.92 9.42
C HIS A 222 1.99 -5.33 10.29
N ILE A 223 3.24 -5.75 10.07
CA ILE A 223 4.36 -5.46 10.96
C ILE A 223 5.67 -5.33 10.17
N HIS A 224 6.57 -4.43 10.58
CA HIS A 224 7.94 -4.36 10.08
C HIS A 224 8.78 -5.47 10.75
N VAL A 225 9.57 -6.18 9.96
CA VAL A 225 10.41 -7.28 10.47
C VAL A 225 11.82 -7.19 9.91
N ALA A 226 12.81 -7.23 10.79
CA ALA A 226 14.22 -7.31 10.43
C ALA A 226 14.59 -6.34 9.29
N GLU A 227 14.06 -5.11 9.33
CA GLU A 227 14.45 -4.05 8.40
C GLU A 227 15.92 -3.71 8.58
N ASP A 228 16.38 -3.62 9.84
CA ASP A 228 17.76 -3.43 10.22
C ASP A 228 18.21 -4.51 11.23
N LEU A 229 19.51 -4.67 11.39
CA LEU A 229 20.10 -5.63 12.33
C LEU A 229 19.67 -5.38 13.79
N CYS A 230 19.34 -4.16 14.16
CA CYS A 230 18.90 -3.83 15.51
C CYS A 230 17.66 -4.63 15.96
N ASP A 231 16.73 -4.93 15.05
CA ASP A 231 15.55 -5.78 15.35
C ASP A 231 15.96 -7.24 15.58
N VAL A 232 16.89 -7.76 14.78
CA VAL A 232 17.43 -9.12 14.90
C VAL A 232 18.22 -9.29 16.20
N GLU A 233 19.07 -8.32 16.53
CA GLU A 233 19.90 -8.34 17.74
C GLU A 233 19.04 -8.23 19.02
N ASP A 234 18.01 -7.38 18.99
CA ASP A 234 17.03 -7.26 20.07
C ASP A 234 16.30 -8.58 20.32
N ALA A 235 15.77 -9.21 19.26
CA ALA A 235 15.09 -10.49 19.37
C ALA A 235 15.99 -11.59 19.93
N ARG A 236 17.23 -11.67 19.49
CA ARG A 236 18.22 -12.64 19.99
C ARG A 236 18.63 -12.39 21.43
N SER A 237 18.93 -11.13 21.78
CA SER A 237 19.47 -10.79 23.10
C SER A 237 18.41 -10.86 24.21
N LYS A 238 17.20 -10.42 23.94
CA LYS A 238 16.11 -10.40 24.94
C LYS A 238 15.32 -11.70 25.02
N TYR A 239 15.08 -12.34 23.87
CA TYR A 239 14.14 -13.45 23.78
C TYR A 239 14.78 -14.77 23.35
N GLY A 240 16.06 -14.76 22.95
CA GLY A 240 16.81 -15.95 22.54
C GLY A 240 16.28 -16.59 21.26
N THR A 241 15.73 -15.80 20.33
CA THR A 241 15.01 -16.30 19.15
C THR A 241 15.19 -15.40 17.93
N GLY A 242 14.79 -15.86 16.74
CA GLY A 242 14.65 -15.03 15.55
C GLY A 242 13.40 -14.13 15.64
N VAL A 243 13.35 -13.10 14.79
CA VAL A 243 12.25 -12.13 14.78
C VAL A 243 10.93 -12.82 14.44
N VAL A 244 10.90 -13.58 13.34
CA VAL A 244 9.68 -14.27 12.87
C VAL A 244 9.35 -15.47 13.76
N GLU A 245 10.37 -16.17 14.26
CA GLU A 245 10.16 -17.26 15.24
C GLU A 245 9.48 -16.73 16.51
N ARG A 246 9.80 -15.51 16.97
CA ARG A 246 9.11 -14.87 18.09
C ARG A 246 7.64 -14.62 17.77
N LEU A 247 7.33 -14.05 16.61
CA LEU A 247 5.95 -13.83 16.16
C LEU A 247 5.15 -15.14 16.10
N GLU A 248 5.78 -16.20 15.60
CA GLU A 248 5.20 -17.56 15.53
C GLU A 248 4.83 -18.11 16.91
N ARG A 249 5.69 -17.94 17.91
CA ARG A 249 5.43 -18.38 19.29
C ARG A 249 4.17 -17.77 19.90
N PHE A 250 3.82 -16.54 19.47
CA PHE A 250 2.60 -15.85 19.90
C PHE A 250 1.39 -16.15 19.00
N GLY A 251 1.56 -16.92 17.91
CA GLY A 251 0.50 -17.17 16.95
C GLY A 251 0.12 -15.91 16.14
N ALA A 252 1.06 -14.96 15.98
CA ALA A 252 0.86 -13.71 15.27
C ALA A 252 1.12 -13.81 13.75
N LEU A 253 1.01 -15.00 13.16
CA LEU A 253 1.25 -15.24 11.74
C LEU A 253 0.12 -16.07 11.12
N ASN A 254 -0.41 -15.58 10.00
CA ASN A 254 -1.34 -16.31 9.14
C ASN A 254 -1.21 -15.85 7.67
N ASP A 255 -2.00 -16.43 6.79
CA ASP A 255 -1.96 -16.19 5.34
C ASP A 255 -2.50 -14.81 4.90
N ARG A 256 -2.99 -14.00 5.85
CA ARG A 256 -3.40 -12.60 5.67
C ARG A 256 -2.39 -11.61 6.25
N SER A 257 -1.33 -12.11 6.92
CA SER A 257 -0.31 -11.26 7.53
C SER A 257 0.66 -10.70 6.51
N ILE A 258 1.14 -9.47 6.74
CA ILE A 258 2.17 -8.79 5.96
C ILE A 258 3.38 -8.54 6.85
N LEU A 259 4.53 -9.05 6.43
CA LEU A 259 5.83 -8.78 7.02
C LEU A 259 6.58 -7.82 6.11
N ALA A 260 6.73 -6.56 6.52
CA ALA A 260 7.39 -5.54 5.73
C ALA A 260 8.92 -5.62 5.86
N HIS A 261 9.63 -5.31 4.78
CA HIS A 261 11.08 -5.29 4.59
C HIS A 261 11.75 -6.66 4.57
N GLY A 262 11.92 -7.31 5.71
CA GLY A 262 12.56 -8.62 5.80
C GLY A 262 14.03 -8.66 5.37
N VAL A 263 14.75 -7.52 5.46
CA VAL A 263 16.12 -7.38 4.92
C VAL A 263 17.10 -8.35 5.56
N HIS A 264 17.02 -8.48 6.89
CA HIS A 264 17.97 -9.27 7.68
C HIS A 264 17.35 -10.57 8.25
N LEU A 265 16.29 -11.10 7.64
CA LEU A 265 15.69 -12.36 8.05
C LEU A 265 16.66 -13.53 7.85
N SER A 266 16.72 -14.39 8.83
CA SER A 266 17.42 -15.67 8.71
C SER A 266 16.65 -16.65 7.81
N ASP A 267 17.34 -17.68 7.28
CA ASP A 267 16.69 -18.73 6.49
C ASP A 267 15.60 -19.42 7.32
N ARG A 268 15.81 -19.60 8.63
CA ARG A 268 14.81 -20.16 9.54
C ARG A 268 13.57 -19.28 9.69
N ASP A 269 13.75 -17.96 9.83
CA ASP A 269 12.64 -17.04 9.88
C ASP A 269 11.81 -17.07 8.59
N ILE A 270 12.49 -17.12 7.44
CA ILE A 270 11.84 -17.21 6.12
C ILE A 270 11.06 -18.52 5.97
N GLU A 271 11.62 -19.66 6.39
CA GLU A 271 10.92 -20.95 6.38
C GLU A 271 9.63 -20.91 7.22
N ILE A 272 9.69 -20.37 8.43
CA ILE A 272 8.52 -20.22 9.32
C ILE A 272 7.46 -19.36 8.64
N ALA A 273 7.84 -18.17 8.16
CA ALA A 273 6.95 -17.24 7.51
C ALA A 273 6.26 -17.87 6.29
N ARG A 274 7.02 -18.53 5.42
CA ARG A 274 6.48 -19.26 4.26
C ARG A 274 5.54 -20.40 4.67
N GLY A 275 5.89 -21.15 5.73
CA GLY A 275 5.06 -22.21 6.27
C GLY A 275 3.70 -21.73 6.78
N ARG A 276 3.59 -20.46 7.20
CA ARG A 276 2.36 -19.81 7.62
C ARG A 276 1.63 -19.08 6.48
N GLY A 277 2.24 -19.06 5.29
CA GLY A 277 1.65 -18.42 4.12
C GLY A 277 1.57 -16.90 4.21
N VAL A 278 2.45 -16.25 4.99
CA VAL A 278 2.48 -14.80 5.10
C VAL A 278 2.91 -14.14 3.79
N TRP A 279 2.61 -12.86 3.66
CA TRP A 279 3.08 -12.02 2.57
C TRP A 279 4.28 -11.20 3.04
N PHE A 280 5.30 -11.07 2.19
CA PHE A 280 6.44 -10.19 2.41
C PHE A 280 6.27 -8.92 1.59
N ALA A 281 6.31 -7.75 2.21
CA ALA A 281 6.30 -6.49 1.47
C ALA A 281 7.74 -6.01 1.24
N HIS A 282 8.20 -6.06 0.00
CA HIS A 282 9.51 -5.53 -0.42
C HIS A 282 9.39 -4.05 -0.75
N ASN A 283 10.23 -3.21 -0.13
CA ASN A 283 10.20 -1.76 -0.23
C ASN A 283 11.56 -1.21 -0.72
N PRO A 284 11.95 -1.46 -1.99
CA PRO A 284 13.32 -1.20 -2.46
C PRO A 284 13.76 0.26 -2.36
N ARG A 285 12.90 1.23 -2.67
CA ARG A 285 13.25 2.66 -2.55
C ARG A 285 13.52 3.06 -1.12
N SER A 286 12.68 2.60 -0.18
CA SER A 286 12.86 2.86 1.24
C SER A 286 14.10 2.18 1.79
N ASN A 287 14.33 0.90 1.48
CA ASN A 287 15.51 0.17 1.92
C ASN A 287 16.81 0.85 1.44
N MET A 288 16.83 1.35 0.19
CA MET A 288 17.95 2.13 -0.33
C MET A 288 18.11 3.48 0.38
N ASN A 289 17.02 4.20 0.62
CA ASN A 289 17.03 5.48 1.32
C ASN A 289 17.57 5.34 2.75
N ASN A 290 17.13 4.29 3.45
CA ASN A 290 17.52 4.02 4.84
C ASN A 290 18.88 3.30 4.96
N GLN A 291 19.49 2.90 3.84
CA GLN A 291 20.78 2.19 3.75
C GLN A 291 20.81 0.88 4.56
N VAL A 292 19.68 0.21 4.68
CA VAL A 292 19.53 -1.03 5.48
C VAL A 292 19.95 -2.29 4.74
N GLY A 293 20.17 -2.22 3.43
CA GLY A 293 20.59 -3.35 2.60
C GLY A 293 19.49 -3.84 1.66
N TYR A 294 19.65 -5.07 1.16
CA TYR A 294 18.73 -5.68 0.21
C TYR A 294 18.10 -6.96 0.78
N ALA A 295 16.78 -7.05 0.73
CA ALA A 295 16.05 -8.22 1.22
C ALA A 295 16.36 -9.47 0.38
N PRO A 296 16.46 -10.67 0.98
CA PRO A 296 16.71 -11.92 0.26
C PRO A 296 15.45 -12.40 -0.49
N ILE A 297 14.89 -11.55 -1.34
CA ILE A 297 13.57 -11.68 -1.99
C ILE A 297 13.40 -13.00 -2.74
N VAL A 298 14.48 -13.53 -3.33
CA VAL A 298 14.47 -14.83 -4.04
C VAL A 298 14.07 -15.98 -3.09
N LYS A 299 14.36 -15.85 -1.80
CA LYS A 299 14.04 -16.85 -0.78
C LYS A 299 12.59 -16.73 -0.26
N PHE A 300 11.93 -15.58 -0.48
CA PHE A 300 10.57 -15.34 0.04
C PHE A 300 9.50 -16.19 -0.67
N GLY A 301 9.78 -16.70 -1.88
CA GLY A 301 8.83 -17.49 -2.66
C GLY A 301 7.80 -16.63 -3.38
N ASP A 302 6.58 -17.17 -3.54
CA ASP A 302 5.58 -16.57 -4.43
C ASP A 302 4.70 -15.48 -3.78
N ARG A 303 4.79 -15.31 -2.45
CA ARG A 303 3.96 -14.36 -1.70
C ARG A 303 4.75 -13.10 -1.36
N VAL A 304 5.19 -12.40 -2.40
CA VAL A 304 5.88 -11.11 -2.29
C VAL A 304 4.97 -10.00 -2.81
N LEU A 305 4.85 -8.94 -2.03
CA LEU A 305 4.22 -7.68 -2.38
C LEU A 305 5.30 -6.64 -2.67
N LEU A 306 4.97 -5.64 -3.45
CA LEU A 306 5.76 -4.44 -3.62
C LEU A 306 5.08 -3.29 -2.86
N GLY A 307 5.82 -2.67 -1.95
CA GLY A 307 5.37 -1.53 -1.15
C GLY A 307 6.29 -0.33 -1.30
N THR A 308 5.82 0.84 -0.93
CA THR A 308 6.56 2.09 -1.05
C THR A 308 7.03 2.66 0.29
N ASP A 309 6.56 2.05 1.39
CA ASP A 309 6.83 2.55 2.73
C ASP A 309 6.43 4.04 2.89
N GLY A 310 7.18 4.84 3.60
CA GLY A 310 6.94 6.27 3.78
C GLY A 310 7.19 7.14 2.52
N ILE A 311 7.44 6.54 1.36
CA ILE A 311 7.65 7.24 0.09
C ILE A 311 6.34 7.19 -0.72
N GLY A 312 6.07 8.19 -1.55
CA GLY A 312 4.82 8.28 -2.32
C GLY A 312 4.51 7.04 -3.16
N ALA A 313 3.24 6.63 -3.18
CA ALA A 313 2.73 5.36 -3.69
C ALA A 313 2.67 5.28 -5.24
N ASP A 314 3.79 5.54 -5.91
CA ASP A 314 3.97 5.33 -7.35
C ASP A 314 4.51 3.92 -7.60
N MET A 315 3.63 2.99 -7.99
CA MET A 315 3.98 1.59 -8.21
C MET A 315 4.76 1.35 -9.50
N PHE A 316 4.70 2.24 -10.48
CA PHE A 316 5.56 2.18 -11.66
C PHE A 316 7.01 2.49 -11.30
N GLU A 317 7.20 3.52 -10.48
CA GLU A 317 8.52 3.91 -9.99
C GLU A 317 9.11 2.84 -9.06
N GLU A 318 8.28 2.29 -8.15
CA GLU A 318 8.70 1.23 -7.24
C GLU A 318 9.11 -0.05 -7.98
N ALA A 319 8.31 -0.49 -8.95
CA ALA A 319 8.63 -1.67 -9.76
C ALA A 319 9.92 -1.47 -10.57
N ARG A 320 10.15 -0.28 -11.09
CA ARG A 320 11.40 0.07 -11.80
C ARG A 320 12.59 0.07 -10.85
N ALA A 321 12.46 0.64 -9.67
CA ALA A 321 13.51 0.62 -8.64
C ALA A 321 13.84 -0.82 -8.21
N ALA A 322 12.80 -1.64 -7.99
CA ALA A 322 12.93 -3.05 -7.67
C ALA A 322 13.69 -3.83 -8.75
N PHE A 323 13.35 -3.60 -10.03
CA PHE A 323 14.04 -4.21 -11.16
C PHE A 323 15.52 -3.83 -11.20
N PHE A 324 15.85 -2.54 -11.17
CA PHE A 324 17.25 -2.10 -11.28
C PHE A 324 18.06 -2.49 -10.03
N LYS A 325 17.50 -2.36 -8.84
CA LYS A 325 18.19 -2.77 -7.61
C LYS A 325 18.39 -4.29 -7.55
N GLY A 326 17.40 -5.08 -7.97
CA GLY A 326 17.55 -6.52 -8.08
C GLY A 326 18.63 -6.94 -9.08
N ARG A 327 18.81 -6.18 -10.18
CA ARG A 327 19.92 -6.40 -11.13
C ARG A 327 21.28 -6.06 -10.52
N ASP A 328 21.36 -4.93 -9.79
CA ASP A 328 22.57 -4.49 -9.08
C ASP A 328 23.02 -5.52 -8.03
N GLU A 329 22.06 -6.14 -7.33
CA GLU A 329 22.29 -7.20 -6.32
C GLU A 329 22.45 -8.61 -6.92
N ASN A 330 22.49 -8.74 -8.24
CA ASN A 330 22.68 -10.03 -8.95
C ASN A 330 21.65 -11.11 -8.56
N THR A 331 20.40 -10.75 -8.34
CA THR A 331 19.34 -11.68 -7.90
C THR A 331 18.93 -12.70 -8.95
N GLY A 332 19.23 -12.45 -10.23
CA GLY A 332 18.73 -13.23 -11.36
C GLY A 332 17.30 -12.89 -11.78
N LEU A 333 16.57 -12.06 -11.02
CA LEU A 333 15.19 -11.67 -11.34
C LEU A 333 15.15 -10.76 -12.57
N GLY A 334 14.22 -11.06 -13.49
CA GLY A 334 13.95 -10.29 -14.70
C GLY A 334 12.74 -9.36 -14.55
N ALA A 335 12.43 -8.59 -15.59
CA ALA A 335 11.29 -7.68 -15.61
C ALA A 335 9.94 -8.42 -15.40
N GLY A 336 9.82 -9.66 -15.89
CA GLY A 336 8.63 -10.49 -15.71
C GLY A 336 8.34 -10.84 -14.27
N ASP A 337 9.37 -11.05 -13.44
CA ASP A 337 9.20 -11.35 -12.02
C ASP A 337 8.57 -10.18 -11.27
N TRP A 338 8.91 -8.95 -11.62
CA TRP A 338 8.32 -7.76 -11.02
C TRP A 338 6.89 -7.49 -11.48
N VAL A 339 6.52 -7.92 -12.69
CA VAL A 339 5.11 -7.95 -13.12
C VAL A 339 4.31 -8.93 -12.26
N ASN A 340 4.86 -10.11 -11.96
CA ASN A 340 4.24 -11.08 -11.08
C ASN A 340 4.09 -10.53 -9.64
N VAL A 341 5.06 -9.77 -9.15
CA VAL A 341 4.96 -9.12 -7.83
C VAL A 341 3.85 -8.05 -7.82
N LEU A 342 3.72 -7.24 -8.87
CA LEU A 342 2.59 -6.31 -9.00
C LEU A 342 1.24 -7.06 -9.07
N ALA A 343 1.18 -8.19 -9.77
CA ALA A 343 -0.01 -9.05 -9.78
C ALA A 343 -0.32 -9.64 -8.39
N ASN A 344 0.69 -9.93 -7.59
CA ASN A 344 0.52 -10.35 -6.20
C ASN A 344 -0.13 -9.27 -5.34
N ASN A 345 0.22 -7.99 -5.53
CA ASN A 345 -0.45 -6.90 -4.84
C ASN A 345 -1.96 -6.91 -5.13
N GLN A 346 -2.34 -7.09 -6.40
CA GLN A 346 -3.73 -7.22 -6.81
C GLN A 346 -4.39 -8.48 -6.21
N ARG A 347 -3.65 -9.60 -6.13
CA ARG A 347 -4.14 -10.86 -5.53
C ARG A 347 -4.37 -10.70 -4.02
N PHE A 348 -3.46 -10.06 -3.29
CA PHE A 348 -3.65 -9.76 -1.88
C PHE A 348 -4.91 -8.91 -1.66
N ALA A 349 -5.03 -7.80 -2.40
CA ALA A 349 -6.20 -6.94 -2.32
C ALA A 349 -7.49 -7.68 -2.73
N SER A 350 -7.45 -8.51 -3.77
CA SER A 350 -8.59 -9.33 -4.19
C SER A 350 -9.08 -10.25 -3.08
N ASN A 351 -8.15 -10.90 -2.37
CA ASN A 351 -8.48 -11.75 -1.22
C ASN A 351 -9.06 -10.91 -0.06
N ALA A 352 -8.47 -9.76 0.26
CA ALA A 352 -8.95 -8.90 1.33
C ALA A 352 -10.36 -8.37 1.06
N PHE A 353 -10.67 -7.99 -0.17
CA PHE A 353 -11.98 -7.44 -0.56
C PHE A 353 -12.99 -8.48 -1.05
N ASN A 354 -12.57 -9.74 -1.17
CA ASN A 354 -13.37 -10.82 -1.76
C ASN A 354 -13.95 -10.44 -3.15
N VAL A 355 -13.09 -9.83 -3.98
CA VAL A 355 -13.42 -9.39 -5.34
C VAL A 355 -12.17 -9.39 -6.21
N ASP A 356 -12.30 -9.81 -7.45
CA ASP A 356 -11.19 -9.75 -8.41
C ASP A 356 -10.85 -8.29 -8.77
N LEU A 357 -9.63 -7.86 -8.42
CA LEU A 357 -9.09 -6.52 -8.66
C LEU A 357 -8.01 -6.50 -9.76
N GLY A 358 -7.74 -7.63 -10.42
CA GLY A 358 -6.59 -7.78 -11.33
C GLY A 358 -6.90 -8.18 -12.76
N SER A 359 -8.06 -8.81 -13.05
CA SER A 359 -8.30 -9.42 -14.36
C SER A 359 -9.06 -8.55 -15.37
N LEU A 360 -9.87 -7.60 -14.90
CA LEU A 360 -10.86 -6.88 -15.72
C LEU A 360 -11.78 -7.81 -16.54
N ALA A 361 -11.98 -9.04 -16.08
CA ALA A 361 -12.92 -9.99 -16.66
C ALA A 361 -14.36 -9.67 -16.22
N ALA A 362 -15.34 -10.28 -16.86
CA ALA A 362 -16.73 -10.17 -16.42
C ALA A 362 -16.87 -10.66 -14.96
N GLY A 363 -17.46 -9.84 -14.09
CA GLY A 363 -17.57 -10.05 -12.64
C GLY A 363 -16.48 -9.38 -11.81
N ALA A 364 -15.33 -9.06 -12.38
CA ALA A 364 -14.25 -8.34 -11.69
C ALA A 364 -14.68 -6.92 -11.26
N ALA A 365 -14.02 -6.35 -10.26
CA ALA A 365 -14.19 -4.95 -9.93
C ALA A 365 -13.76 -4.06 -11.10
N ALA A 366 -14.47 -2.97 -11.28
CA ALA A 366 -14.08 -1.97 -12.27
C ALA A 366 -13.12 -0.96 -11.62
N ASP A 367 -11.95 -1.49 -11.24
CA ASP A 367 -10.80 -0.74 -10.74
C ASP A 367 -9.73 -0.77 -11.84
N LEU A 368 -9.58 0.33 -12.58
CA LEU A 368 -8.72 0.37 -13.74
C LEU A 368 -8.07 1.73 -13.93
N ILE A 369 -6.99 1.73 -14.70
CA ILE A 369 -6.29 2.93 -15.15
C ILE A 369 -6.22 2.97 -16.67
N VAL A 370 -6.31 4.17 -17.22
CA VAL A 370 -6.10 4.46 -18.65
C VAL A 370 -4.79 5.20 -18.79
N LEU A 371 -3.92 4.71 -19.68
CA LEU A 371 -2.61 5.28 -19.92
C LEU A 371 -2.50 5.77 -21.36
N ASP A 372 -2.07 7.03 -21.55
CA ASP A 372 -1.64 7.57 -22.85
C ASP A 372 -0.16 7.19 -23.08
N TYR A 373 0.06 5.92 -23.33
CA TYR A 373 1.39 5.38 -23.62
C TYR A 373 1.55 5.14 -25.12
N ARG A 374 2.32 5.99 -25.76
CA ARG A 374 2.70 5.83 -27.17
C ARG A 374 3.93 4.97 -27.27
N SER A 375 3.71 3.66 -27.38
CA SER A 375 4.82 2.70 -27.46
C SER A 375 5.66 2.94 -28.72
N PRO A 376 6.98 3.14 -28.59
CA PRO A 376 7.88 3.29 -29.75
C PRO A 376 8.15 1.98 -30.49
N THR A 377 7.79 0.84 -29.88
CA THR A 377 7.95 -0.51 -30.40
C THR A 377 6.61 -1.28 -30.26
N PRO A 378 6.40 -2.40 -30.98
CA PRO A 378 5.19 -3.19 -30.79
C PRO A 378 4.99 -3.60 -29.33
N LEU A 379 3.80 -3.37 -28.79
CA LEU A 379 3.40 -3.77 -27.45
C LEU A 379 2.64 -5.08 -27.50
N THR A 380 3.18 -6.12 -26.89
CA THR A 380 2.64 -7.47 -26.85
C THR A 380 2.63 -8.04 -25.44
N ALA A 381 1.93 -9.13 -25.19
CA ALA A 381 1.95 -9.83 -23.90
C ALA A 381 3.38 -10.24 -23.49
N ASP A 382 4.18 -10.72 -24.46
CA ASP A 382 5.53 -11.22 -24.19
C ASP A 382 6.53 -10.13 -23.82
N ASN A 383 6.26 -8.86 -24.16
CA ASN A 383 7.18 -7.76 -23.89
C ASN A 383 6.62 -6.68 -22.95
N LEU A 384 5.41 -6.84 -22.43
CA LEU A 384 4.80 -5.88 -21.49
C LEU A 384 5.71 -5.56 -20.29
N ALA A 385 6.37 -6.60 -19.76
CA ALA A 385 7.29 -6.44 -18.64
C ALA A 385 8.45 -5.47 -18.94
N TRP A 386 8.98 -5.51 -20.17
CA TRP A 386 10.03 -4.62 -20.60
C TRP A 386 9.52 -3.19 -20.83
N HIS A 387 8.27 -3.04 -21.29
CA HIS A 387 7.62 -1.73 -21.36
C HIS A 387 7.39 -1.13 -19.98
N LEU A 388 7.04 -1.95 -18.97
CA LEU A 388 6.95 -1.51 -17.57
C LEU A 388 8.31 -1.07 -17.03
N ALA A 389 9.36 -1.86 -17.28
CA ALA A 389 10.71 -1.55 -16.78
C ALA A 389 11.33 -0.29 -17.42
N PHE A 390 11.11 -0.05 -18.72
CA PHE A 390 11.86 0.96 -19.48
C PHE A 390 11.01 2.07 -20.09
N GLY A 391 9.70 1.94 -20.14
CA GLY A 391 8.83 2.87 -20.87
C GLY A 391 7.68 3.44 -20.09
N LEU A 392 6.81 2.58 -19.54
CA LEU A 392 5.63 2.99 -18.81
C LEU A 392 5.99 3.73 -17.51
N SER A 393 5.25 4.77 -17.20
CA SER A 393 5.38 5.52 -15.94
C SER A 393 4.03 6.10 -15.54
N SER A 394 3.91 6.52 -14.29
CA SER A 394 2.74 7.21 -13.76
C SER A 394 2.36 8.49 -14.54
N ALA A 395 3.34 9.14 -15.17
CA ALA A 395 3.09 10.29 -16.05
C ALA A 395 2.18 9.96 -17.25
N SER A 396 2.04 8.69 -17.63
CA SER A 396 1.15 8.24 -18.69
C SER A 396 -0.30 8.04 -18.22
N VAL A 397 -0.57 8.04 -16.91
CA VAL A 397 -1.92 7.83 -16.37
C VAL A 397 -2.80 9.04 -16.67
N THR A 398 -3.88 8.80 -17.40
CA THR A 398 -4.84 9.85 -17.78
C THR A 398 -6.18 9.70 -17.09
N SER A 399 -6.57 8.48 -16.73
CA SER A 399 -7.82 8.26 -16.00
C SER A 399 -7.66 7.12 -15.01
N VAL A 400 -8.35 7.24 -13.88
CA VAL A 400 -8.39 6.23 -12.81
C VAL A 400 -9.84 6.00 -12.43
N MET A 401 -10.24 4.75 -12.43
CA MET A 401 -11.57 4.31 -12.03
C MET A 401 -11.46 3.36 -10.83
N VAL A 402 -12.28 3.57 -9.81
CA VAL A 402 -12.40 2.74 -8.62
C VAL A 402 -13.87 2.42 -8.40
N ASP A 403 -14.21 1.15 -8.18
CA ASP A 403 -15.59 0.69 -8.02
C ASP A 403 -16.55 1.26 -9.08
N GLY A 404 -16.06 1.31 -10.33
CA GLY A 404 -16.81 1.82 -11.48
C GLY A 404 -17.05 3.32 -11.51
N LYS A 405 -16.33 4.11 -10.72
CA LYS A 405 -16.39 5.57 -10.70
C LYS A 405 -15.06 6.17 -11.13
N PHE A 406 -15.07 7.06 -12.10
CA PHE A 406 -13.87 7.84 -12.43
C PHE A 406 -13.55 8.80 -11.28
N ILE A 407 -12.42 8.59 -10.60
CA ILE A 407 -11.86 9.51 -9.60
C ILE A 407 -10.90 10.51 -10.28
N ILE A 408 -10.30 10.09 -11.38
CA ILE A 408 -9.56 10.94 -12.32
C ILE A 408 -10.09 10.63 -13.73
N LYS A 409 -10.44 11.64 -14.51
CA LYS A 409 -10.89 11.51 -15.91
C LYS A 409 -10.18 12.52 -16.79
N ASP A 410 -9.49 12.04 -17.82
CA ASP A 410 -8.72 12.84 -18.77
C ASP A 410 -7.79 13.86 -18.08
N GLY A 411 -7.02 13.38 -17.07
CA GLY A 411 -6.06 14.15 -16.30
C GLY A 411 -6.67 15.10 -15.26
N ARG A 412 -7.97 15.05 -15.02
CA ARG A 412 -8.67 15.95 -14.09
C ARG A 412 -9.25 15.18 -12.91
N SER A 413 -9.02 15.70 -11.70
CA SER A 413 -9.65 15.24 -10.46
C SER A 413 -10.31 16.42 -9.74
N PRO A 414 -11.47 16.24 -9.12
CA PRO A 414 -12.09 17.29 -8.29
C PRO A 414 -11.23 17.76 -7.13
N LEU A 415 -10.30 16.90 -6.67
CA LEU A 415 -9.43 17.15 -5.51
C LEU A 415 -8.02 17.62 -5.91
N ASP A 416 -7.68 17.60 -7.19
CA ASP A 416 -6.41 18.09 -7.70
C ASP A 416 -6.56 19.58 -8.09
N ASN A 417 -6.70 20.44 -7.09
CA ASN A 417 -6.93 21.86 -7.26
C ASN A 417 -6.20 22.69 -6.19
N GLU A 418 -6.03 23.98 -6.45
CA GLU A 418 -5.27 24.90 -5.59
C GLU A 418 -5.88 25.07 -4.19
N GLU A 419 -7.18 24.89 -4.02
CA GLU A 419 -7.81 24.95 -2.69
C GLU A 419 -7.34 23.80 -1.82
N VAL A 420 -7.36 22.57 -2.34
CA VAL A 420 -6.90 21.35 -1.62
C VAL A 420 -5.40 21.47 -1.31
N TYR A 421 -4.58 21.82 -2.31
CA TYR A 421 -3.14 21.99 -2.09
C TYR A 421 -2.80 23.15 -1.15
N GLY A 422 -3.60 24.22 -1.14
CA GLY A 422 -3.47 25.33 -0.18
C GLY A 422 -3.68 24.85 1.27
N ARG A 423 -4.66 23.97 1.51
CA ARG A 423 -4.90 23.37 2.82
C ARG A 423 -3.81 22.37 3.21
N ILE A 424 -3.32 21.56 2.27
CA ILE A 424 -2.20 20.64 2.49
C ILE A 424 -0.95 21.42 2.91
N ARG A 425 -0.59 22.50 2.19
CA ARG A 425 0.57 23.34 2.55
C ARG A 425 0.43 23.96 3.93
N LYS A 426 -0.75 24.46 4.28
CA LYS A 426 -1.02 25.03 5.60
C LYS A 426 -0.88 23.98 6.71
N ALA A 427 -1.35 22.77 6.49
CA ALA A 427 -1.18 21.67 7.44
C ALA A 427 0.30 21.25 7.56
N SER A 428 1.05 21.24 6.45
CA SER A 428 2.50 20.97 6.52
C SER A 428 3.27 22.04 7.26
N GLU A 429 2.96 23.33 7.08
CA GLU A 429 3.56 24.42 7.86
C GLU A 429 3.30 24.26 9.36
N LYS A 430 2.07 23.89 9.75
CA LYS A 430 1.72 23.61 11.15
C LYS A 430 2.53 22.42 11.70
N LEU A 431 2.59 21.30 10.96
CA LEU A 431 3.35 20.12 11.34
C LEU A 431 4.84 20.43 11.50
N TRP A 432 5.43 21.17 10.56
CA TRP A 432 6.84 21.53 10.59
C TRP A 432 7.15 22.50 11.73
N GLY A 433 6.26 23.46 12.04
CA GLY A 433 6.39 24.33 13.22
C GLY A 433 6.44 23.54 14.52
N ARG A 434 5.62 22.49 14.66
CA ARG A 434 5.67 21.58 15.82
C ARG A 434 6.99 20.78 15.88
N LEU A 435 7.47 20.29 14.73
CA LEU A 435 8.77 19.59 14.65
C LEU A 435 9.94 20.49 15.07
N GLU A 436 9.92 21.77 14.70
CA GLU A 436 10.96 22.74 15.07
C GLU A 436 10.89 23.15 16.53
N SER A 437 9.69 23.37 17.08
CA SER A 437 9.51 23.74 18.50
C SER A 437 9.74 22.55 19.45
N GLY A 438 9.56 21.32 18.97
CA GLY A 438 9.58 20.11 19.80
C GLY A 438 8.37 20.00 20.75
N GLU A 439 7.28 20.71 20.45
CA GLU A 439 6.01 20.68 21.19
C GLU A 439 5.07 19.61 20.63
N PHE A 440 5.20 18.36 21.13
CA PHE A 440 4.34 17.24 20.75
C PHE A 440 4.28 16.14 21.80
#